data_e2418ef372180af92d135cda492ed2ed
#
_entry.id   e2418ef372180af92d135cda492ed2ed
#
_cell.length_a   1.000
_cell.length_b   1.000
_cell.length_c   1.000
_cell.angle_alpha   90.00
_cell.angle_beta   90.00
_cell.angle_gamma   90.00
#
_symmetry.space_group_name_H-M   'P 1'
#
loop_
_entity.id
_entity.type
_entity.pdbx_description
1 polymer ?
#
loop_
_entity_poly.entity_id
_entity_poly.type
_entity_poly.pdbx_seq_one_letter_code
_entity_poly.pdbx_strand_id
1 'polypeptide(L)'
;MRGELAAKALLRGGSGTAAPHPSYLPPIGRLLRSSPMSNYNPYTKRQTMIAPDYEVYRYRSTYMNEVELHHHDFYEVYLLLRGRVEYIVENQLYRVRPGDWMLCSPLELHQARIATDADAYERIVLWIARPYLEGLSTAHTSLTRCFDTTIPGHTNLLRLPGATGAPLRTTVDKLCALKASKDYGSDLLAQSALVELLVGLNRAAADRGDARPVGTSDQVVDAVLHYINEHYSEPLTLDQLSEKFFISKYHLLRKFDAQVGTTVHRYILQKRLLNAKQLLAGGVPPNEVCQYCGFGDYANFYRAFRAEYNQTPRQYIQSARGK
;
A
#
# COMPACT_ATOMS: atom_id res chain seq x y z
N MET A 1 53.92 -56.84 18.15
CA MET A 1 54.76 -57.49 17.11
C MET A 1 54.72 -56.55 15.94
N ARG A 2 55.80 -55.80 15.74
CA ARG A 2 56.72 -55.85 14.62
C ARG A 2 56.04 -55.41 13.34
N GLY A 3 56.52 -54.41 12.60
CA GLY A 3 57.75 -53.71 12.45
C GLY A 3 57.53 -52.83 11.22
N GLU A 4 57.90 -51.63 11.19
CA GLU A 4 59.22 -51.06 10.85
C GLU A 4 59.70 -51.30 9.40
N LEU A 5 60.15 -50.20 8.86
CA LEU A 5 61.17 -50.01 7.85
C LEU A 5 60.70 -49.84 6.41
N ALA A 6 61.16 -48.92 5.61
CA ALA A 6 62.20 -47.88 5.59
C ALA A 6 62.06 -47.21 4.22
N ALA A 7 62.11 -45.95 4.09
CA ALA A 7 63.24 -45.05 3.80
C ALA A 7 63.94 -45.17 2.44
N LYS A 8 64.20 -43.98 1.92
CA LYS A 8 65.20 -43.53 0.92
C LYS A 8 64.63 -43.24 -0.47
N ALA A 9 64.65 -42.05 -0.88
CA ALA A 9 65.61 -40.98 -1.16
C ALA A 9 65.83 -40.85 -2.65
N LEU A 10 65.78 -39.64 -3.20
CA LEU A 10 66.81 -38.81 -3.74
C LEU A 10 66.21 -37.68 -4.55
N LEU A 11 66.31 -36.46 -4.11
CA LEU A 11 67.20 -35.37 -4.49
C LEU A 11 67.32 -35.06 -6.00
N ARG A 12 66.91 -33.85 -6.32
CA ARG A 12 67.52 -32.75 -7.09
C ARG A 12 66.38 -31.97 -7.78
N GLY A 13 66.26 -30.67 -7.78
CA GLY A 13 67.14 -29.57 -7.44
C GLY A 13 66.50 -28.34 -8.13
N GLY A 14 66.72 -27.19 -7.58
CA GLY A 14 66.65 -25.96 -8.37
C GLY A 14 65.71 -24.89 -7.88
N SER A 15 66.16 -24.07 -6.98
CA SER A 15 66.19 -22.59 -6.93
C SER A 15 64.96 -21.75 -7.29
N GLY A 16 64.66 -20.86 -6.39
CA GLY A 16 63.93 -19.64 -6.76
C GLY A 16 63.01 -19.09 -5.64
N THR A 17 63.64 -18.36 -4.76
CA THR A 17 63.10 -17.36 -3.84
C THR A 17 61.85 -16.62 -4.27
N ALA A 18 60.85 -16.51 -3.41
CA ALA A 18 60.25 -15.27 -2.90
C ALA A 18 59.04 -15.57 -2.02
N ALA A 19 59.08 -15.11 -0.78
CA ALA A 19 57.95 -15.12 0.14
C ALA A 19 56.81 -14.20 -0.39
N PRO A 20 55.57 -14.55 -0.23
CA PRO A 20 54.49 -13.59 -0.43
C PRO A 20 54.23 -12.80 0.84
N HIS A 21 54.22 -11.49 0.67
CA HIS A 21 53.74 -10.49 1.61
C HIS A 21 52.29 -10.70 1.96
N PRO A 22 51.83 -10.36 3.17
CA PRO A 22 50.44 -10.38 3.57
C PRO A 22 49.73 -9.11 3.09
N SER A 23 48.41 -9.22 3.04
CA SER A 23 47.45 -8.12 2.89
C SER A 23 46.98 -7.76 1.48
N TYR A 24 45.88 -8.36 1.11
CA TYR A 24 44.86 -7.63 0.38
C TYR A 24 43.49 -8.15 0.86
N LEU A 25 42.94 -7.48 1.88
CA LEU A 25 41.50 -7.47 2.09
C LEU A 25 40.92 -6.52 1.03
N PRO A 26 39.96 -6.97 0.21
CA PRO A 26 39.27 -6.06 -0.68
C PRO A 26 38.40 -5.10 0.14
N PRO A 27 38.27 -3.85 -0.28
CA PRO A 27 37.46 -2.88 0.43
C PRO A 27 36.00 -3.32 0.45
N ILE A 28 35.37 -3.28 1.64
CA ILE A 28 33.94 -3.42 1.86
C ILE A 28 33.26 -2.17 1.26
N GLY A 29 33.05 -2.18 -0.03
CA GLY A 29 32.54 -1.04 -0.74
C GLY A 29 32.12 -1.36 -2.16
N ARG A 30 31.26 -2.36 -2.36
CA ARG A 30 30.47 -2.52 -3.60
C ARG A 30 29.57 -3.75 -3.55
N LEU A 31 28.48 -3.68 -2.85
CA LEU A 31 27.34 -4.60 -3.06
C LEU A 31 26.01 -3.91 -2.68
N LEU A 32 25.83 -2.72 -3.27
CA LEU A 32 24.48 -2.23 -3.54
C LEU A 32 24.27 -2.31 -5.06
N ARG A 33 24.34 -3.51 -5.60
CA ARG A 33 23.70 -3.76 -6.89
C ARG A 33 22.21 -3.82 -6.64
N SER A 34 21.54 -2.82 -7.20
CA SER A 34 20.10 -2.76 -7.40
C SER A 34 19.56 -4.16 -7.69
N SER A 35 18.70 -4.66 -6.81
CA SER A 35 17.84 -5.79 -7.09
C SER A 35 17.14 -5.54 -8.44
N PRO A 36 16.96 -6.57 -9.30
CA PRO A 36 16.26 -6.40 -10.55
C PRO A 36 14.88 -5.80 -10.24
N MET A 37 14.63 -4.63 -10.81
CA MET A 37 13.32 -3.97 -10.74
C MET A 37 12.30 -4.97 -11.23
N SER A 38 11.43 -5.42 -10.35
CA SER A 38 10.23 -6.14 -10.73
C SER A 38 9.55 -5.36 -11.86
N ASN A 39 9.15 -6.04 -12.93
CA ASN A 39 8.36 -5.49 -14.05
C ASN A 39 6.95 -5.06 -13.61
N TYR A 40 6.77 -4.77 -12.33
CA TYR A 40 5.55 -4.25 -11.76
C TYR A 40 5.41 -2.77 -12.16
N ASN A 41 4.39 -2.46 -12.92
CA ASN A 41 4.03 -1.08 -13.22
C ASN A 41 3.19 -0.53 -12.04
N PRO A 42 3.77 0.25 -11.12
CA PRO A 42 3.07 0.77 -9.95
C PRO A 42 1.96 1.78 -10.31
N TYR A 43 1.86 2.14 -11.57
CA TYR A 43 0.93 3.15 -12.09
C TYR A 43 -0.30 2.56 -12.79
N THR A 44 -0.50 1.25 -12.75
CA THR A 44 -1.75 0.68 -13.25
C THR A 44 -2.87 1.01 -12.27
N LYS A 45 -4.04 1.41 -12.79
CA LYS A 45 -5.28 1.67 -12.02
C LYS A 45 -5.72 0.49 -11.14
N ARG A 46 -5.13 -0.68 -11.39
CA ARG A 46 -5.44 -1.94 -10.72
C ARG A 46 -4.21 -2.47 -10.03
N GLN A 47 -4.15 -2.18 -8.76
CA GLN A 47 -3.15 -2.79 -7.91
C GLN A 47 -3.69 -4.15 -7.45
N THR A 48 -2.96 -5.20 -7.76
CA THR A 48 -3.28 -6.56 -7.35
C THR A 48 -2.07 -7.19 -6.72
N MET A 49 -2.25 -7.82 -5.57
CA MET A 49 -1.21 -8.64 -4.95
C MET A 49 -0.99 -9.93 -5.76
N ILE A 50 0.26 -10.35 -5.86
CA ILE A 50 0.68 -11.62 -6.42
C ILE A 50 0.86 -12.63 -5.29
N ALA A 51 1.48 -12.21 -4.18
CA ALA A 51 1.65 -13.05 -3.01
C ALA A 51 0.33 -13.20 -2.23
N PRO A 52 0.03 -14.38 -1.69
CA PRO A 52 -1.19 -14.62 -0.91
C PRO A 52 -1.12 -14.04 0.51
N ASP A 53 0.07 -13.65 0.97
CA ASP A 53 0.37 -13.18 2.31
C ASP A 53 0.62 -11.67 2.36
N TYR A 54 1.81 -11.23 1.98
CA TYR A 54 2.18 -9.82 1.93
C TYR A 54 3.30 -9.56 0.92
N GLU A 55 3.39 -8.31 0.49
CA GLU A 55 4.43 -7.83 -0.43
C GLU A 55 5.01 -6.53 0.13
N VAL A 56 6.34 -6.39 0.08
CA VAL A 56 7.02 -5.17 0.49
C VAL A 56 7.95 -4.68 -0.61
N TYR A 57 7.85 -3.39 -0.92
CA TYR A 57 8.59 -2.76 -2.00
C TYR A 57 9.25 -1.47 -1.53
N ARG A 58 10.48 -1.26 -1.96
CA ARG A 58 11.16 0.02 -1.83
C ARG A 58 11.32 0.63 -3.21
N TYR A 59 10.66 1.74 -3.45
CA TYR A 59 10.67 2.43 -4.72
C TYR A 59 11.47 3.71 -4.65
N ARG A 60 12.28 3.95 -5.68
CA ARG A 60 12.90 5.23 -5.95
C ARG A 60 12.55 5.63 -7.38
N SER A 61 11.88 6.75 -7.55
CA SER A 61 11.45 7.26 -8.83
C SER A 61 12.08 8.64 -9.08
N THR A 62 12.59 8.84 -10.30
CA THR A 62 13.09 10.13 -10.77
C THR A 62 12.08 10.84 -11.66
N TYR A 63 11.11 10.10 -12.21
CA TYR A 63 9.99 10.60 -13.00
C TYR A 63 8.70 10.41 -12.22
N MET A 64 7.89 11.42 -12.23
CA MET A 64 6.72 11.52 -11.39
C MET A 64 5.48 11.41 -12.26
N ASN A 65 4.86 10.26 -12.26
CA ASN A 65 3.52 10.10 -12.78
C ASN A 65 2.53 10.19 -11.62
N GLU A 66 1.45 10.90 -11.83
CA GLU A 66 0.33 10.95 -10.92
C GLU A 66 -0.26 9.55 -10.75
N VAL A 67 -0.44 9.12 -9.51
CA VAL A 67 -1.16 7.88 -9.22
C VAL A 67 -2.65 8.21 -9.27
N GLU A 68 -3.37 7.63 -10.23
CA GLU A 68 -4.82 7.88 -10.31
C GLU A 68 -5.54 7.40 -9.03
N LEU A 69 -6.69 8.01 -8.75
CA LEU A 69 -7.56 7.58 -7.67
C LEU A 69 -7.95 6.10 -7.87
N HIS A 70 -7.62 5.27 -6.89
CA HIS A 70 -7.81 3.83 -6.93
C HIS A 70 -8.16 3.26 -5.57
N HIS A 71 -8.50 2.00 -5.54
CA HIS A 71 -8.67 1.20 -4.34
C HIS A 71 -8.18 -0.23 -4.58
N HIS A 72 -7.97 -0.97 -3.52
CA HIS A 72 -7.61 -2.39 -3.55
C HIS A 72 -8.28 -3.13 -2.38
N ASP A 73 -8.14 -4.46 -2.30
CA ASP A 73 -8.77 -5.31 -1.29
C ASP A 73 -7.79 -5.83 -0.22
N PHE A 74 -6.66 -5.18 -0.10
CA PHE A 74 -5.62 -5.47 0.89
C PHE A 74 -5.31 -4.23 1.73
N TYR A 75 -4.66 -4.41 2.88
CA TYR A 75 -4.15 -3.31 3.69
C TYR A 75 -2.87 -2.75 3.06
N GLU A 76 -2.75 -1.43 3.04
CA GLU A 76 -1.54 -0.75 2.60
C GLU A 76 -0.91 0.06 3.72
N VAL A 77 0.39 -0.17 3.94
CA VAL A 77 1.25 0.69 4.74
C VAL A 77 2.23 1.39 3.81
N TYR A 78 2.19 2.70 3.79
CA TYR A 78 3.07 3.52 2.98
C TYR A 78 3.95 4.35 3.89
N LEU A 79 5.27 4.37 3.65
CA LEU A 79 6.24 5.19 4.34
C LEU A 79 6.97 6.09 3.34
N LEU A 80 6.84 7.39 3.48
CA LEU A 80 7.61 8.34 2.67
C LEU A 80 9.04 8.46 3.22
N LEU A 81 10.02 8.26 2.34
CA LEU A 81 11.44 8.35 2.67
C LEU A 81 12.06 9.65 2.19
N ARG A 82 11.67 10.09 0.99
CA ARG A 82 12.14 11.32 0.36
C ARG A 82 11.08 11.87 -0.60
N GLY A 83 10.99 13.18 -0.67
CA GLY A 83 10.04 13.88 -1.53
C GLY A 83 8.95 14.61 -0.75
N ARG A 84 7.96 15.13 -1.46
CA ARG A 84 6.76 15.76 -0.93
C ARG A 84 5.56 15.16 -1.63
N VAL A 85 4.57 14.75 -0.85
CA VAL A 85 3.39 14.05 -1.35
C VAL A 85 2.15 14.64 -0.70
N GLU A 86 1.15 14.94 -1.51
CA GLU A 86 -0.22 15.10 -1.06
C GLU A 86 -0.93 13.76 -1.24
N TYR A 87 -1.34 13.16 -0.14
CA TYR A 87 -2.04 11.88 -0.13
C TYR A 87 -3.51 12.13 0.17
N ILE A 88 -4.37 11.70 -0.72
CA ILE A 88 -5.81 11.83 -0.56
C ILE A 88 -6.33 10.43 -0.20
N VAL A 89 -7.06 10.32 0.90
CA VAL A 89 -7.79 9.10 1.28
C VAL A 89 -9.24 9.51 1.53
N GLU A 90 -10.14 8.93 0.76
CA GLU A 90 -11.55 9.30 0.75
C GLU A 90 -11.72 10.82 0.54
N ASN A 91 -12.17 11.54 1.56
CA ASN A 91 -12.33 13.00 1.55
C ASN A 91 -11.26 13.76 2.32
N GLN A 92 -10.20 13.08 2.78
CA GLN A 92 -9.15 13.67 3.60
C GLN A 92 -7.87 13.90 2.80
N LEU A 93 -7.37 15.13 2.82
CA LEU A 93 -6.09 15.49 2.22
C LEU A 93 -5.00 15.50 3.30
N TYR A 94 -3.94 14.76 3.07
CA TYR A 94 -2.77 14.67 3.94
C TYR A 94 -1.53 15.21 3.23
N ARG A 95 -0.82 16.15 3.86
CA ARG A 95 0.52 16.57 3.42
C ARG A 95 1.56 15.69 4.09
N VAL A 96 2.03 14.72 3.34
CA VAL A 96 2.96 13.69 3.81
C VAL A 96 4.39 14.18 3.68
N ARG A 97 5.18 14.01 4.74
CA ARG A 97 6.59 14.40 4.84
C ARG A 97 7.47 13.16 5.01
N PRO A 98 8.77 13.23 4.69
CA PRO A 98 9.69 12.15 4.99
C PRO A 98 9.60 11.70 6.45
N GLY A 99 9.43 10.40 6.66
CA GLY A 99 9.20 9.78 7.97
C GLY A 99 7.73 9.58 8.36
N ASP A 100 6.79 10.16 7.63
CA ASP A 100 5.36 9.95 7.85
C ASP A 100 4.92 8.59 7.27
N TRP A 101 3.97 7.96 7.95
CA TRP A 101 3.33 6.72 7.56
C TRP A 101 1.88 6.98 7.14
N MET A 102 1.45 6.39 6.03
CA MET A 102 0.05 6.33 5.65
C MET A 102 -0.45 4.89 5.80
N LEU A 103 -1.64 4.74 6.37
CA LEU A 103 -2.30 3.46 6.60
C LEU A 103 -3.63 3.48 5.86
N CYS A 104 -3.75 2.69 4.80
CA CYS A 104 -4.97 2.58 4.03
C CYS A 104 -5.63 1.22 4.26
N SER A 105 -6.90 1.25 4.64
CA SER A 105 -7.74 0.06 4.76
C SER A 105 -8.10 -0.50 3.40
N PRO A 106 -8.40 -1.79 3.29
CA PRO A 106 -9.05 -2.33 2.12
C PRO A 106 -10.27 -1.49 1.77
N LEU A 107 -10.39 -1.15 0.48
CA LEU A 107 -11.55 -0.47 -0.08
C LEU A 107 -11.63 1.05 0.17
N GLU A 108 -10.68 1.66 0.86
CA GLU A 108 -10.57 3.12 0.87
C GLU A 108 -10.08 3.61 -0.49
N LEU A 109 -10.81 4.55 -1.07
CA LEU A 109 -10.36 5.27 -2.27
C LEU A 109 -9.20 6.19 -1.89
N HIS A 110 -8.06 6.03 -2.56
CA HIS A 110 -6.90 6.85 -2.27
C HIS A 110 -6.06 7.17 -3.50
N GLN A 111 -5.27 8.24 -3.37
CA GLN A 111 -4.39 8.76 -4.42
C GLN A 111 -3.17 9.45 -3.80
N ALA A 112 -2.00 9.23 -4.39
CA ALA A 112 -0.79 9.97 -4.07
C ALA A 112 -0.49 10.97 -5.19
N ARG A 113 -0.48 12.28 -4.86
CA ARG A 113 -0.04 13.35 -5.74
C ARG A 113 1.36 13.76 -5.34
N ILE A 114 2.29 13.62 -6.24
CA ILE A 114 3.70 13.82 -5.97
C ILE A 114 4.08 15.22 -6.47
N ALA A 115 4.77 16.01 -5.65
CA ALA A 115 5.21 17.33 -6.04
C ALA A 115 6.26 17.25 -7.16
N THR A 116 6.05 18.00 -8.23
CA THR A 116 6.88 17.98 -9.45
C THR A 116 8.28 18.59 -9.26
N ASP A 117 8.48 19.33 -8.18
CA ASP A 117 9.73 20.01 -7.81
C ASP A 117 10.64 19.16 -6.89
N ALA A 118 10.29 17.92 -6.63
CA ALA A 118 11.11 17.05 -5.80
C ALA A 118 12.21 16.36 -6.62
N ASP A 119 13.48 16.52 -6.23
CA ASP A 119 14.64 15.89 -6.88
C ASP A 119 14.60 14.35 -6.90
N ALA A 120 13.89 13.75 -5.98
CA ALA A 120 13.66 12.31 -5.90
C ALA A 120 12.42 12.00 -5.06
N TYR A 121 11.75 10.94 -5.44
CA TYR A 121 10.63 10.37 -4.70
C TYR A 121 11.00 8.95 -4.26
N GLU A 122 11.16 8.75 -2.96
CA GLU A 122 11.53 7.46 -2.40
C GLU A 122 10.53 7.05 -1.31
N ARG A 123 10.05 5.81 -1.37
CA ARG A 123 9.05 5.27 -0.48
C ARG A 123 9.21 3.78 -0.24
N ILE A 124 8.67 3.31 0.87
CA ILE A 124 8.39 1.89 1.10
C ILE A 124 6.88 1.72 1.07
N VAL A 125 6.41 0.68 0.38
CA VAL A 125 5.02 0.27 0.31
C VAL A 125 4.94 -1.18 0.74
N LEU A 126 4.07 -1.46 1.71
CA LEU A 126 3.80 -2.80 2.22
C LEU A 126 2.31 -3.10 2.00
N TRP A 127 2.03 -4.13 1.23
CA TRP A 127 0.69 -4.65 0.98
C TRP A 127 0.49 -5.93 1.76
N ILE A 128 -0.65 -6.06 2.43
CA ILE A 128 -0.94 -7.19 3.29
C ILE A 128 -2.33 -7.72 2.96
N ALA A 129 -2.39 -8.98 2.55
CA ALA A 129 -3.66 -9.63 2.24
C ALA A 129 -4.57 -9.64 3.47
N ARG A 130 -5.83 -9.29 3.28
CA ARG A 130 -6.80 -9.18 4.36
C ARG A 130 -6.92 -10.46 5.22
N PRO A 131 -7.12 -11.67 4.64
CA PRO A 131 -7.22 -12.89 5.43
C PRO A 131 -5.93 -13.22 6.20
N TYR A 132 -4.78 -12.87 5.62
CA TYR A 132 -3.49 -13.10 6.25
C TYR A 132 -3.30 -12.23 7.50
N LEU A 133 -3.58 -10.92 7.40
CA LEU A 133 -3.47 -10.01 8.54
C LEU A 133 -4.46 -10.35 9.65
N GLU A 134 -5.70 -10.69 9.29
CA GLU A 134 -6.71 -11.14 10.24
C GLU A 134 -6.26 -12.43 10.95
N GLY A 135 -5.66 -13.38 10.22
CA GLY A 135 -5.14 -14.64 10.76
C GLY A 135 -3.91 -14.51 11.66
N LEU A 136 -3.12 -13.43 11.52
CA LEU A 136 -2.01 -13.12 12.42
C LEU A 136 -2.47 -12.48 13.74
N SER A 137 -3.71 -11.99 13.80
CA SER A 137 -4.31 -11.45 15.02
C SER A 137 -4.61 -12.55 16.04
N THR A 138 -4.65 -12.20 17.31
CA THR A 138 -4.99 -13.11 18.42
C THR A 138 -6.29 -12.71 19.08
N ALA A 139 -6.82 -13.52 19.98
CA ALA A 139 -8.00 -13.18 20.77
C ALA A 139 -7.84 -11.87 21.60
N HIS A 140 -6.60 -11.46 21.88
CA HIS A 140 -6.29 -10.29 22.70
C HIS A 140 -5.72 -9.11 21.88
N THR A 141 -5.24 -9.34 20.66
CA THR A 141 -4.53 -8.34 19.87
C THR A 141 -5.00 -8.39 18.42
N SER A 142 -5.72 -7.37 18.00
CA SER A 142 -6.06 -7.15 16.58
C SER A 142 -4.96 -6.34 15.92
N LEU A 143 -4.31 -6.91 14.92
CA LEU A 143 -3.32 -6.20 14.11
C LEU A 143 -3.95 -5.25 13.08
N THR A 144 -5.25 -5.37 12.84
CA THR A 144 -6.00 -4.53 11.90
C THR A 144 -6.51 -3.22 12.52
N ARG A 145 -6.39 -3.05 13.84
CA ARG A 145 -6.99 -1.92 14.57
C ARG A 145 -6.52 -0.54 14.07
N CYS A 146 -5.25 -0.39 13.71
CA CYS A 146 -4.73 0.89 13.20
C CYS A 146 -5.32 1.29 11.83
N PHE A 147 -5.97 0.35 11.15
CA PHE A 147 -6.69 0.58 9.89
C PHE A 147 -8.20 0.74 10.07
N ASP A 148 -8.72 0.58 11.28
CA ASP A 148 -10.16 0.61 11.54
C ASP A 148 -10.69 2.04 11.49
N THR A 149 -11.38 2.36 10.40
CA THR A 149 -11.98 3.68 10.14
C THR A 149 -13.19 3.98 11.03
N THR A 150 -13.72 2.99 11.74
CA THR A 150 -14.87 3.17 12.65
C THR A 150 -14.45 3.70 14.02
N ILE A 151 -13.16 3.66 14.34
CA ILE A 151 -12.63 4.17 15.61
C ILE A 151 -12.71 5.71 15.60
N PRO A 152 -13.39 6.32 16.59
CA PRO A 152 -13.45 7.78 16.70
C PRO A 152 -12.06 8.41 16.71
N GLY A 153 -11.86 9.45 15.91
CA GLY A 153 -10.56 10.11 15.76
C GLY A 153 -9.57 9.34 14.88
N HIS A 154 -10.02 8.32 14.14
CA HIS A 154 -9.18 7.65 13.14
C HIS A 154 -8.60 8.67 12.14
N THR A 155 -7.35 8.45 11.78
CA THR A 155 -6.66 9.16 10.68
C THR A 155 -5.71 8.18 9.99
N ASN A 156 -5.63 8.28 8.67
CA ASN A 156 -4.72 7.44 7.88
C ASN A 156 -3.25 7.86 8.04
N LEU A 157 -2.99 9.08 8.54
CA LEU A 157 -1.64 9.61 8.72
C LEU A 157 -1.11 9.31 10.13
N LEU A 158 0.06 8.67 10.21
CA LEU A 158 0.87 8.58 11.43
C LEU A 158 2.13 9.42 11.26
N ARG A 159 2.21 10.52 12.00
CA ARG A 159 3.41 11.34 12.13
C ARG A 159 4.03 11.08 13.48
N LEU A 160 5.18 10.40 13.47
CA LEU A 160 5.79 9.89 14.68
C LEU A 160 7.01 10.70 15.09
N PRO A 161 7.17 11.00 16.40
CA PRO A 161 8.44 11.52 16.94
C PRO A 161 9.61 10.57 16.60
N GLY A 162 10.80 11.13 16.44
CA GLY A 162 12.00 10.33 16.09
C GLY A 162 12.22 9.11 16.98
N ALA A 163 11.98 9.26 18.29
CA ALA A 163 12.11 8.15 19.26
C ALA A 163 11.17 6.98 18.97
N THR A 164 9.96 7.24 18.48
CA THR A 164 8.97 6.22 18.12
C THR A 164 9.15 5.76 16.66
N GLY A 165 9.44 6.70 15.76
CA GLY A 165 9.53 6.42 14.32
C GLY A 165 10.79 5.66 13.91
N ALA A 166 11.93 5.91 14.57
CA ALA A 166 13.20 5.29 14.22
C ALA A 166 13.21 3.75 14.40
N PRO A 167 12.70 3.17 15.50
CA PRO A 167 12.59 1.72 15.63
C PRO A 167 11.70 1.10 14.54
N LEU A 168 10.53 1.69 14.24
CA LEU A 168 9.63 1.20 13.19
C LEU A 168 10.28 1.26 11.81
N ARG A 169 11.07 2.32 11.57
CA ARG A 169 11.85 2.44 10.34
C ARG A 169 12.88 1.31 10.23
N THR A 170 13.62 1.01 11.30
CA THR A 170 14.59 -0.10 11.34
C THR A 170 13.90 -1.43 11.07
N THR A 171 12.72 -1.66 11.68
CA THR A 171 11.95 -2.89 11.50
C THR A 171 11.47 -3.06 10.05
N VAL A 172 10.98 -2.01 9.38
CA VAL A 172 10.55 -2.11 7.98
C VAL A 172 11.74 -2.27 7.02
N ASP A 173 12.88 -1.63 7.29
CA ASP A 173 14.09 -1.85 6.49
C ASP A 173 14.61 -3.31 6.64
N LYS A 174 14.55 -3.88 7.87
CA LYS A 174 14.82 -5.31 8.14
C LYS A 174 13.85 -6.21 7.38
N LEU A 175 12.55 -5.90 7.39
CA LEU A 175 11.54 -6.64 6.64
C LEU A 175 11.84 -6.67 5.14
N CYS A 176 12.19 -5.53 4.55
CA CYS A 176 12.59 -5.44 3.15
C CYS A 176 13.82 -6.33 2.83
N ALA A 177 14.83 -6.30 3.69
CA ALA A 177 16.04 -7.11 3.51
C ALA A 177 15.75 -8.61 3.62
N LEU A 178 14.97 -9.03 4.61
CA LEU A 178 14.60 -10.43 4.84
C LEU A 178 13.71 -10.99 3.71
N LYS A 179 12.78 -10.20 3.19
CA LYS A 179 11.92 -10.65 2.06
C LYS A 179 12.74 -10.83 0.76
N ALA A 180 13.84 -10.13 0.62
CA ALA A 180 14.77 -10.29 -0.50
C ALA A 180 15.79 -11.42 -0.30
N SER A 181 15.97 -11.92 0.94
CA SER A 181 16.91 -12.99 1.27
C SER A 181 16.34 -14.37 0.90
N LYS A 182 17.27 -15.28 0.57
CA LYS A 182 16.97 -16.72 0.37
C LYS A 182 17.61 -17.58 1.46
N ASP A 183 18.13 -16.98 2.51
CA ASP A 183 18.78 -17.72 3.60
C ASP A 183 17.73 -18.53 4.39
N TYR A 184 18.19 -19.61 5.01
CA TYR A 184 17.34 -20.45 5.83
C TYR A 184 16.64 -19.66 6.93
N GLY A 185 15.31 -19.78 7.02
CA GLY A 185 14.48 -19.10 8.02
C GLY A 185 14.22 -17.60 7.77
N SER A 186 14.66 -17.03 6.63
CA SER A 186 14.38 -15.63 6.30
C SER A 186 12.90 -15.32 6.20
N ASP A 187 12.09 -16.26 5.75
CA ASP A 187 10.64 -16.18 5.70
C ASP A 187 10.01 -16.02 7.09
N LEU A 188 10.44 -16.84 8.07
CA LEU A 188 9.96 -16.76 9.46
C LEU A 188 10.43 -15.46 10.15
N LEU A 189 11.68 -15.07 9.91
CA LEU A 189 12.19 -13.80 10.44
C LEU A 189 11.47 -12.59 9.80
N ALA A 190 11.13 -12.67 8.52
CA ALA A 190 10.34 -11.63 7.84
C ALA A 190 8.92 -11.54 8.40
N GLN A 191 8.25 -12.68 8.65
CA GLN A 191 6.95 -12.70 9.31
C GLN A 191 7.02 -12.11 10.74
N SER A 192 8.07 -12.46 11.51
CA SER A 192 8.30 -11.87 12.82
C SER A 192 8.47 -10.36 12.77
N ALA A 193 9.28 -9.85 11.82
CA ALA A 193 9.48 -8.42 11.61
C ALA A 193 8.19 -7.71 11.18
N LEU A 194 7.35 -8.36 10.35
CA LEU A 194 6.04 -7.83 9.98
C LEU A 194 5.12 -7.67 11.19
N VAL A 195 5.03 -8.70 12.05
CA VAL A 195 4.20 -8.64 13.27
C VAL A 195 4.73 -7.55 14.22
N GLU A 196 6.05 -7.47 14.42
CA GLU A 196 6.68 -6.42 15.22
C GLU A 196 6.34 -5.02 14.70
N LEU A 197 6.44 -4.80 13.39
CA LEU A 197 6.07 -3.55 12.74
C LEU A 197 4.61 -3.19 12.99
N LEU A 198 3.70 -4.15 12.76
CA LEU A 198 2.25 -3.91 12.90
C LEU A 198 1.85 -3.65 14.36
N VAL A 199 2.43 -4.36 15.33
CA VAL A 199 2.23 -4.05 16.76
C VAL A 199 2.70 -2.64 17.07
N GLY A 200 3.88 -2.25 16.58
CA GLY A 200 4.41 -0.91 16.77
C GLY A 200 3.52 0.19 16.14
N LEU A 201 3.03 -0.02 14.92
CA LEU A 201 2.10 0.89 14.25
C LEU A 201 0.77 1.01 15.01
N ASN A 202 0.23 -0.11 15.51
CA ASN A 202 -1.00 -0.11 16.32
C ASN A 202 -0.83 0.64 17.64
N ARG A 203 0.29 0.47 18.33
CA ARG A 203 0.61 1.23 19.55
C ARG A 203 0.73 2.71 19.24
N ALA A 204 1.49 3.07 18.22
CA ALA A 204 1.64 4.45 17.80
C ALA A 204 0.30 5.09 17.36
N ALA A 205 -0.59 4.29 16.75
CA ALA A 205 -1.93 4.74 16.40
C ALA A 205 -2.84 4.93 17.62
N ALA A 206 -2.66 4.17 18.69
CA ALA A 206 -3.41 4.30 19.94
C ALA A 206 -2.96 5.53 20.76
N ASP A 207 -1.67 5.84 20.73
CA ASP A 207 -1.05 6.97 21.47
C ASP A 207 -1.16 8.31 20.71
N ARG A 208 -1.99 8.37 19.68
CA ARG A 208 -2.14 9.57 18.85
C ARG A 208 -2.51 10.80 19.71
N GLY A 209 -1.59 11.75 19.79
CA GLY A 209 -1.95 13.15 19.96
C GLY A 209 -2.63 13.68 18.67
N ASP A 210 -3.26 14.84 18.73
CA ASP A 210 -4.06 15.50 17.68
C ASP A 210 -3.36 15.69 16.31
N ALA A 211 -2.92 14.60 15.66
CA ALA A 211 -2.49 14.64 14.26
C ALA A 211 -3.73 14.73 13.36
N ARG A 212 -4.33 15.92 13.35
CA ARG A 212 -5.47 16.20 12.47
C ARG A 212 -4.99 16.32 11.03
N PRO A 213 -5.81 15.86 10.06
CA PRO A 213 -5.59 16.17 8.66
C PRO A 213 -5.42 17.68 8.51
N VAL A 214 -4.34 18.14 7.91
CA VAL A 214 -4.16 19.55 7.59
C VAL A 214 -4.94 19.82 6.32
N GLY A 215 -6.27 19.83 6.44
CA GLY A 215 -7.12 20.15 5.32
C GLY A 215 -7.21 21.66 5.13
N THR A 216 -6.65 22.19 4.04
CA THR A 216 -7.31 23.24 3.28
C THR A 216 -8.24 22.57 2.28
N SER A 217 -9.11 21.70 2.77
CA SER A 217 -10.16 21.14 1.96
C SER A 217 -11.21 22.22 1.74
N ASP A 218 -11.70 22.33 0.53
CA ASP A 218 -12.84 23.21 0.27
C ASP A 218 -14.05 22.62 0.99
N GLN A 219 -14.59 23.35 1.96
CA GLN A 219 -15.70 22.88 2.80
C GLN A 219 -16.90 22.41 1.98
N VAL A 220 -17.13 22.99 0.80
CA VAL A 220 -18.19 22.56 -0.09
C VAL A 220 -17.88 21.21 -0.71
N VAL A 221 -16.63 20.99 -1.16
CA VAL A 221 -16.22 19.68 -1.71
C VAL A 221 -16.27 18.60 -0.65
N ASP A 222 -15.87 18.90 0.59
CA ASP A 222 -15.96 17.95 1.71
C ASP A 222 -17.43 17.56 2.01
N ALA A 223 -18.31 18.55 2.03
CA ALA A 223 -19.72 18.31 2.23
C ALA A 223 -20.35 17.48 1.07
N VAL A 224 -19.91 17.74 -0.17
CA VAL A 224 -20.34 16.96 -1.34
C VAL A 224 -19.82 15.52 -1.26
N LEU A 225 -18.55 15.31 -0.89
CA LEU A 225 -17.98 13.97 -0.72
C LEU A 225 -18.69 13.19 0.39
N HIS A 226 -18.93 13.82 1.53
CA HIS A 226 -19.67 13.21 2.61
C HIS A 226 -21.08 12.79 2.15
N TYR A 227 -21.79 13.69 1.46
CA TYR A 227 -23.12 13.39 0.92
C TYR A 227 -23.09 12.25 -0.11
N ILE A 228 -22.10 12.22 -1.02
CA ILE A 228 -21.97 11.12 -1.97
C ILE A 228 -21.72 9.80 -1.24
N ASN A 229 -20.88 9.78 -0.21
CA ASN A 229 -20.58 8.58 0.56
C ASN A 229 -21.79 8.01 1.30
N GLU A 230 -22.73 8.85 1.72
CA GLU A 230 -23.96 8.42 2.38
C GLU A 230 -25.07 8.03 1.39
N HIS A 231 -25.08 8.63 0.18
CA HIS A 231 -26.18 8.53 -0.77
C HIS A 231 -25.79 7.91 -2.13
N TYR A 232 -24.61 7.24 -2.23
CA TYR A 232 -24.11 6.69 -3.51
C TYR A 232 -25.10 5.72 -4.18
N SER A 233 -25.97 5.06 -3.39
CA SER A 233 -26.98 4.12 -3.88
C SER A 233 -28.21 4.80 -4.49
N GLU A 234 -28.35 6.10 -4.27
CA GLU A 234 -29.46 6.90 -4.79
C GLU A 234 -29.12 7.49 -6.18
N PRO A 235 -30.11 7.92 -6.95
CA PRO A 235 -29.85 8.71 -8.15
C PRO A 235 -29.13 10.02 -7.76
N LEU A 236 -27.87 10.12 -8.11
CA LEU A 236 -27.05 11.32 -7.89
C LEU A 236 -26.68 11.95 -9.22
N THR A 237 -27.18 13.16 -9.46
CA THR A 237 -26.84 13.96 -10.62
C THR A 237 -26.05 15.20 -10.23
N LEU A 238 -25.27 15.73 -11.16
CA LEU A 238 -24.54 16.99 -10.95
C LEU A 238 -25.49 18.15 -10.66
N ASP A 239 -26.71 18.12 -11.26
CA ASP A 239 -27.74 19.13 -11.01
C ASP A 239 -28.20 19.12 -9.54
N GLN A 240 -28.54 17.94 -9.03
CA GLN A 240 -28.96 17.79 -7.64
C GLN A 240 -27.87 18.22 -6.65
N LEU A 241 -26.62 17.85 -6.91
CA LEU A 241 -25.50 18.26 -6.05
C LEU A 241 -25.28 19.77 -6.11
N SER A 242 -25.33 20.36 -7.30
CA SER A 242 -25.18 21.81 -7.48
C SER A 242 -26.26 22.61 -6.77
N GLU A 243 -27.50 22.17 -6.86
CA GLU A 243 -28.65 22.78 -6.19
C GLU A 243 -28.55 22.63 -4.67
N LYS A 244 -28.29 21.41 -4.19
CA LYS A 244 -28.21 21.11 -2.76
C LYS A 244 -27.12 21.90 -2.05
N PHE A 245 -25.96 22.09 -2.68
CA PHE A 245 -24.81 22.77 -2.09
C PHE A 245 -24.67 24.23 -2.53
N PHE A 246 -25.66 24.79 -3.21
CA PHE A 246 -25.69 26.18 -3.67
C PHE A 246 -24.42 26.60 -4.43
N ILE A 247 -23.93 25.73 -5.31
CA ILE A 247 -22.74 25.95 -6.12
C ILE A 247 -23.04 25.69 -7.60
N SER A 248 -22.51 26.52 -8.49
CA SER A 248 -22.68 26.24 -9.93
C SER A 248 -21.95 24.94 -10.33
N LYS A 249 -22.51 24.20 -11.31
CA LYS A 249 -21.89 22.96 -11.84
C LYS A 249 -20.44 23.16 -12.24
N TYR A 250 -20.14 24.27 -12.90
CA TYR A 250 -18.76 24.59 -13.31
C TYR A 250 -17.82 24.72 -12.12
N HIS A 251 -18.21 25.46 -11.10
CA HIS A 251 -17.41 25.62 -9.90
C HIS A 251 -17.26 24.32 -9.11
N LEU A 252 -18.36 23.54 -9.02
CA LEU A 252 -18.31 22.23 -8.35
C LEU A 252 -17.33 21.30 -9.07
N LEU A 253 -17.44 21.14 -10.38
CA LEU A 253 -16.54 20.26 -11.15
C LEU A 253 -15.09 20.68 -11.01
N ARG A 254 -14.78 21.98 -11.15
CA ARG A 254 -13.43 22.49 -11.03
C ARG A 254 -12.83 22.29 -9.62
N LYS A 255 -13.60 22.60 -8.58
CA LYS A 255 -13.15 22.43 -7.19
C LYS A 255 -12.99 20.95 -6.82
N PHE A 256 -13.94 20.12 -7.23
CA PHE A 256 -13.91 18.70 -7.01
C PHE A 256 -12.70 18.04 -7.68
N ASP A 257 -12.47 18.33 -8.95
CA ASP A 257 -11.29 17.83 -9.68
C ASP A 257 -9.98 18.31 -9.04
N ALA A 258 -9.89 19.58 -8.67
CA ALA A 258 -8.71 20.14 -8.01
C ALA A 258 -8.41 19.46 -6.65
N GLN A 259 -9.44 19.11 -5.87
CA GLN A 259 -9.27 18.50 -4.54
C GLN A 259 -9.16 16.98 -4.63
N VAL A 260 -10.01 16.33 -5.42
CA VAL A 260 -10.15 14.86 -5.46
C VAL A 260 -9.35 14.22 -6.59
N GLY A 261 -8.99 14.99 -7.64
CA GLY A 261 -8.23 14.48 -8.80
C GLY A 261 -9.04 13.59 -9.73
N THR A 262 -10.37 13.68 -9.65
CA THR A 262 -11.26 12.93 -10.54
C THR A 262 -12.60 13.66 -10.69
N THR A 263 -13.41 13.24 -11.65
CA THR A 263 -14.75 13.81 -11.82
C THR A 263 -15.73 13.27 -10.77
N VAL A 264 -16.76 14.08 -10.43
CA VAL A 264 -17.86 13.66 -9.54
C VAL A 264 -18.48 12.35 -10.00
N HIS A 265 -18.77 12.22 -11.30
CA HIS A 265 -19.34 10.99 -11.85
C HIS A 265 -18.42 9.77 -11.67
N ARG A 266 -17.12 9.92 -11.91
CA ARG A 266 -16.14 8.86 -11.75
C ARG A 266 -16.03 8.43 -10.29
N TYR A 267 -16.05 9.38 -9.36
CA TYR A 267 -16.01 9.11 -7.91
C TYR A 267 -17.25 8.31 -7.47
N ILE A 268 -18.46 8.75 -7.86
CA ILE A 268 -19.70 8.02 -7.56
C ILE A 268 -19.64 6.60 -8.12
N LEU A 269 -19.19 6.43 -9.36
CA LEU A 269 -19.05 5.13 -9.99
C LEU A 269 -18.09 4.22 -9.22
N GLN A 270 -16.95 4.74 -8.79
CA GLN A 270 -15.96 3.99 -7.99
C GLN A 270 -16.57 3.53 -6.66
N LYS A 271 -17.30 4.41 -5.95
CA LYS A 271 -17.99 4.05 -4.69
C LYS A 271 -19.03 2.95 -4.89
N ARG A 272 -19.83 3.04 -5.96
CA ARG A 272 -20.80 2.00 -6.31
C ARG A 272 -20.15 0.66 -6.61
N LEU A 273 -19.09 0.67 -7.42
CA LEU A 273 -18.36 -0.56 -7.78
C LEU A 273 -17.66 -1.20 -6.59
N LEU A 274 -17.13 -0.38 -5.69
CA LEU A 274 -16.51 -0.81 -4.45
C LEU A 274 -17.51 -1.56 -3.57
N ASN A 275 -18.67 -0.96 -3.30
CA ASN A 275 -19.71 -1.59 -2.51
C ASN A 275 -20.30 -2.83 -3.21
N ALA A 276 -20.45 -2.78 -4.54
CA ALA A 276 -20.85 -3.94 -5.32
C ALA A 276 -19.91 -5.12 -5.15
N LYS A 277 -18.59 -4.87 -5.15
CA LYS A 277 -17.57 -5.89 -4.91
C LYS A 277 -17.71 -6.55 -3.54
N GLN A 278 -17.99 -5.77 -2.49
CA GLN A 278 -18.22 -6.30 -1.13
C GLN A 278 -19.48 -7.18 -1.06
N LEU A 279 -20.61 -6.70 -1.59
CA LEU A 279 -21.86 -7.45 -1.58
C LEU A 279 -21.76 -8.76 -2.36
N LEU A 280 -21.06 -8.74 -3.52
CA LEU A 280 -20.79 -9.96 -4.30
C LEU A 280 -19.91 -10.95 -3.54
N ALA A 281 -18.87 -10.48 -2.83
CA ALA A 281 -18.03 -11.32 -1.98
C ALA A 281 -18.83 -11.94 -0.83
N GLY A 282 -19.82 -11.21 -0.28
CA GLY A 282 -20.79 -11.68 0.70
C GLY A 282 -21.85 -12.63 0.14
N GLY A 283 -21.82 -12.92 -1.19
CA GLY A 283 -22.73 -13.87 -1.83
C GLY A 283 -24.07 -13.29 -2.28
N VAL A 284 -24.25 -11.96 -2.21
CA VAL A 284 -25.47 -11.31 -2.70
C VAL A 284 -25.60 -11.49 -4.21
N PRO A 285 -26.80 -11.85 -4.74
CA PRO A 285 -27.01 -12.05 -6.16
C PRO A 285 -26.71 -10.78 -6.98
N PRO A 286 -26.08 -10.88 -8.17
CA PRO A 286 -25.67 -9.73 -8.97
C PRO A 286 -26.80 -8.76 -9.33
N ASN A 287 -28.03 -9.25 -9.51
CA ASN A 287 -29.20 -8.41 -9.81
C ASN A 287 -29.57 -7.53 -8.60
N GLU A 288 -29.53 -8.08 -7.41
CA GLU A 288 -29.78 -7.34 -6.17
C GLU A 288 -28.66 -6.33 -5.89
N VAL A 289 -27.39 -6.75 -6.09
CA VAL A 289 -26.23 -5.85 -5.97
C VAL A 289 -26.36 -4.64 -6.90
N CYS A 290 -26.82 -4.84 -8.13
CA CYS A 290 -27.08 -3.76 -9.07
C CYS A 290 -28.04 -2.70 -8.49
N GLN A 291 -29.11 -3.15 -7.84
CA GLN A 291 -30.08 -2.26 -7.20
C GLN A 291 -29.53 -1.58 -5.94
N TYR A 292 -28.93 -2.35 -5.04
CA TYR A 292 -28.37 -1.83 -3.77
C TYR A 292 -27.26 -0.82 -3.97
N CYS A 293 -26.52 -0.91 -5.09
CA CYS A 293 -25.45 0.02 -5.39
C CYS A 293 -25.87 1.19 -6.31
N GLY A 294 -27.17 1.35 -6.58
CA GLY A 294 -27.68 2.50 -7.32
C GLY A 294 -27.38 2.50 -8.81
N PHE A 295 -27.14 1.34 -9.42
CA PHE A 295 -27.05 1.24 -10.87
C PHE A 295 -28.46 1.21 -11.46
N GLY A 296 -28.70 2.06 -12.48
CA GLY A 296 -30.02 2.17 -13.10
C GLY A 296 -30.45 0.91 -13.84
N ASP A 297 -29.50 0.13 -14.37
CA ASP A 297 -29.76 -1.14 -15.05
C ASP A 297 -28.56 -2.08 -14.94
N TYR A 298 -28.86 -3.38 -15.12
CA TYR A 298 -27.86 -4.45 -14.99
C TYR A 298 -26.79 -4.40 -16.10
N ALA A 299 -27.11 -3.93 -17.28
CA ALA A 299 -26.13 -3.85 -18.37
C ALA A 299 -25.07 -2.80 -18.10
N ASN A 300 -25.45 -1.65 -17.52
CA ASN A 300 -24.53 -0.62 -17.08
C ASN A 300 -23.64 -1.12 -15.93
N PHE A 301 -24.25 -1.77 -14.93
CA PHE A 301 -23.52 -2.41 -13.84
C PHE A 301 -22.50 -3.43 -14.36
N TYR A 302 -22.93 -4.37 -15.20
CA TYR A 302 -22.09 -5.42 -15.76
C TYR A 302 -20.89 -4.84 -16.53
N ARG A 303 -21.13 -3.86 -17.41
CA ARG A 303 -20.07 -3.20 -18.19
C ARG A 303 -19.08 -2.48 -17.29
N ALA A 304 -19.57 -1.69 -16.32
CA ALA A 304 -18.75 -0.95 -15.39
C ALA A 304 -17.90 -1.89 -14.52
N PHE A 305 -18.52 -2.94 -13.97
CA PHE A 305 -17.85 -3.92 -13.13
C PHE A 305 -16.76 -4.68 -13.90
N ARG A 306 -17.08 -5.15 -15.12
CA ARG A 306 -16.11 -5.83 -15.98
C ARG A 306 -14.97 -4.90 -16.41
N ALA A 307 -15.28 -3.64 -16.72
CA ALA A 307 -14.28 -2.63 -17.07
C ALA A 307 -13.34 -2.35 -15.90
N GLU A 308 -13.83 -2.33 -14.67
CA GLU A 308 -13.04 -2.04 -13.46
C GLU A 308 -12.21 -3.25 -13.00
N TYR A 309 -12.83 -4.43 -12.91
CA TYR A 309 -12.22 -5.61 -12.27
C TYR A 309 -11.73 -6.69 -13.25
N ASN A 310 -11.89 -6.50 -14.56
CA ASN A 310 -11.54 -7.49 -15.60
C ASN A 310 -12.25 -8.84 -15.44
N GLN A 311 -13.28 -8.90 -14.61
CA GLN A 311 -14.08 -10.08 -14.31
C GLN A 311 -15.55 -9.69 -14.36
N THR A 312 -16.39 -10.64 -14.75
CA THR A 312 -17.83 -10.45 -14.60
C THR A 312 -18.24 -10.61 -13.13
N PRO A 313 -19.37 -10.04 -12.69
CA PRO A 313 -19.87 -10.23 -11.33
C PRO A 313 -19.99 -11.71 -10.92
N ARG A 314 -20.43 -12.58 -11.84
CA ARG A 314 -20.51 -14.04 -11.58
C ARG A 314 -19.15 -14.70 -11.42
N GLN A 315 -18.17 -14.37 -12.28
CA GLN A 315 -16.81 -14.86 -12.16
C GLN A 315 -16.17 -14.42 -10.85
N TYR A 316 -16.44 -13.18 -10.43
CA TYR A 316 -15.95 -12.65 -9.15
C TYR A 316 -16.49 -13.46 -7.96
N ILE A 317 -17.80 -13.76 -7.92
CA ILE A 317 -18.39 -14.60 -6.85
C ILE A 317 -17.72 -15.99 -6.82
N GLN A 318 -17.49 -16.61 -7.99
CA GLN A 318 -16.86 -17.92 -8.05
C GLN A 318 -15.42 -17.89 -7.51
N SER A 319 -14.64 -16.87 -7.88
CA SER A 319 -13.27 -16.70 -7.39
C SER A 319 -13.19 -16.37 -5.90
N ALA A 320 -14.19 -15.66 -5.35
CA ALA A 320 -14.27 -15.34 -3.94
C ALA A 320 -14.68 -16.53 -3.05
N ARG A 321 -15.48 -17.47 -3.58
CA ARG A 321 -15.90 -18.69 -2.86
C ARG A 321 -14.88 -19.82 -2.91
N GLY A 322 -13.92 -19.76 -3.82
CA GLY A 322 -12.86 -20.76 -3.99
C GLY A 322 -11.58 -20.46 -3.21
N LYS A 323 -11.59 -19.40 -2.43
CA LYS A 323 -10.52 -19.02 -1.50
C LYS A 323 -10.98 -19.25 -0.06
#